data_7d6836065b552bc68218673002ad3c50
#
_entry.id   7d6836065b552bc68218673002ad3c50
#
_cell.length_a   1.000
_cell.length_b   1.000
_cell.length_c   1.000
_cell.angle_alpha   90.00
_cell.angle_beta   90.00
_cell.angle_gamma   90.00
#
_symmetry.space_group_name_H-M   'P 1'
#
loop_
_entity.id
_entity.type
_entity.pdbx_description
1 polymer ?
#
loop_
_entity_poly.entity_id
_entity_poly.type
_entity_poly.pdbx_seq_one_letter_code
_entity_poly.pdbx_strand_id
1 'polypeptide(L)'
;MKLRISEQVKEDLIDLWEYIAVHDELAADRYLDSVFERAGELCIHPEIGRPRPEVHTKVRSLLCRNHLIFYRIRTETIEVLRILHGSMDLPNQDYEEE
;
A
#
# COMPACT_ATOMS: atom_id res chain seq x y z
N MET A 1 3.23 -5.48 -14.97
CA MET A 1 2.50 -4.19 -14.76
C MET A 1 3.42 -3.17 -14.10
N LYS A 2 3.13 -1.91 -14.32
CA LYS A 2 3.86 -0.82 -13.67
C LYS A 2 3.26 -0.54 -12.30
N LEU A 3 4.09 -0.06 -11.39
CA LEU A 3 3.66 0.37 -10.07
C LEU A 3 3.56 1.89 -10.05
N ARG A 4 2.44 2.41 -9.57
CA ARG A 4 2.21 3.85 -9.42
C ARG A 4 1.83 4.15 -7.99
N ILE A 5 2.50 5.11 -7.37
CA ILE A 5 2.19 5.56 -6.02
C ILE A 5 1.81 7.04 -6.04
N SER A 6 0.83 7.39 -5.22
CA SER A 6 0.36 8.77 -5.08
C SER A 6 1.24 9.57 -4.11
N GLU A 7 1.04 10.89 -4.09
CA GLU A 7 1.69 11.74 -3.08
C GLU A 7 1.28 11.32 -1.67
N GLN A 8 0.03 10.92 -1.48
CA GLN A 8 -0.45 10.45 -0.18
C GLN A 8 0.30 9.19 0.26
N VAL A 9 0.60 8.29 -0.66
CA VAL A 9 1.36 7.07 -0.34
C VAL A 9 2.78 7.42 0.05
N LYS A 10 3.37 8.42 -0.59
CA LYS A 10 4.72 8.88 -0.20
C LYS A 10 4.72 9.41 1.22
N GLU A 11 3.68 10.15 1.61
CA GLU A 11 3.53 10.62 2.99
C GLU A 11 3.33 9.46 3.95
N ASP A 12 2.53 8.47 3.58
CA ASP A 12 2.34 7.27 4.38
C ASP A 12 3.67 6.55 4.63
N LEU A 13 4.52 6.47 3.61
CA LEU A 13 5.84 5.84 3.73
C LEU A 13 6.80 6.63 4.61
N ILE A 14 6.75 7.96 4.52
CA ILE A 14 7.57 8.82 5.39
C ILE A 14 7.14 8.65 6.85
N ASP A 15 5.85 8.69 7.11
CA ASP A 15 5.30 8.52 8.46
C ASP A 15 5.69 7.15 9.03
N LEU A 16 5.58 6.11 8.22
CA LEU A 16 5.96 4.76 8.60
C LEU A 16 7.46 4.68 8.94
N TRP A 17 8.29 5.26 8.09
CA TRP A 17 9.74 5.25 8.30
C TRP A 17 10.10 6.00 9.58
N GLU A 18 9.55 7.19 9.78
CA GLU A 18 9.83 8.00 10.97
C GLU A 18 9.41 7.29 12.25
N TYR A 19 8.25 6.64 12.23
CA TYR A 19 7.75 5.90 13.38
C TYR A 19 8.73 4.81 13.83
N ILE A 20 9.30 4.08 12.90
CA ILE A 20 10.25 3.01 13.21
C ILE A 20 11.64 3.59 13.50
N ALA A 21 12.06 4.60 12.74
CA ALA A 21 13.40 5.18 12.83
C ALA A 21 13.70 5.83 14.18
N VAL A 22 12.67 6.26 14.91
CA VAL A 22 12.84 6.77 16.27
C VAL A 22 13.59 5.76 17.15
N HIS A 23 13.36 4.47 16.90
CA HIS A 23 14.00 3.40 17.66
C HIS A 23 15.18 2.79 16.93
N ASP A 24 15.12 2.68 15.61
CA ASP A 24 16.16 2.00 14.83
C ASP A 24 16.01 2.37 13.34
N GLU A 25 16.92 3.22 12.84
CA GLU A 25 16.87 3.64 11.44
C GLU A 25 17.11 2.51 10.47
N LEU A 26 17.99 1.56 10.81
CA LEU A 26 18.25 0.43 9.94
C LEU A 26 17.02 -0.48 9.82
N ALA A 27 16.30 -0.66 10.93
CA ALA A 27 15.06 -1.41 10.93
C ALA A 27 14.00 -0.70 10.07
N ALA A 28 13.96 0.64 10.10
CA ALA A 28 13.06 1.43 9.26
C ALA A 28 13.36 1.21 7.78
N ASP A 29 14.64 1.24 7.40
CA ASP A 29 15.06 1.00 6.02
C ASP A 29 14.66 -0.41 5.55
N ARG A 30 14.89 -1.41 6.39
CA ARG A 30 14.54 -2.80 6.08
C ARG A 30 13.02 -2.97 5.94
N TYR A 31 12.27 -2.27 6.76
CA TYR A 31 10.81 -2.33 6.69
C TYR A 31 10.31 -1.77 5.36
N LEU A 32 10.82 -0.62 4.94
CA LEU A 32 10.46 -0.04 3.65
C LEU A 32 10.86 -0.96 2.50
N ASP A 33 12.03 -1.57 2.56
CA ASP A 33 12.45 -2.52 1.55
C ASP A 33 11.44 -3.66 1.40
N SER A 34 10.95 -4.19 2.53
CA SER A 34 9.94 -5.26 2.50
C SER A 34 8.61 -4.78 1.94
N VAL A 35 8.23 -3.52 2.19
CA VAL A 35 7.01 -2.94 1.62
C VAL A 35 7.14 -2.83 0.10
N PHE A 36 8.25 -2.30 -0.40
CA PHE A 36 8.49 -2.17 -1.84
C PHE A 36 8.57 -3.53 -2.53
N GLU A 37 9.22 -4.48 -1.90
CA GLU A 37 9.30 -5.85 -2.41
C GLU A 37 7.91 -6.48 -2.52
N ARG A 38 7.10 -6.32 -1.49
CA ARG A 38 5.75 -6.84 -1.46
C ARG A 38 4.87 -6.16 -2.51
N ALA A 39 4.99 -4.84 -2.65
CA ALA A 39 4.28 -4.09 -3.69
C ALA A 39 4.70 -4.54 -5.10
N GLY A 40 5.99 -4.87 -5.27
CA GLY A 40 6.49 -5.38 -6.54
C GLY A 40 5.85 -6.71 -6.96
N GLU A 41 5.46 -7.54 -6.00
CA GLU A 41 4.75 -8.78 -6.29
C GLU A 41 3.41 -8.53 -6.99
N LEU A 42 2.78 -7.38 -6.71
CA LEU A 42 1.53 -7.00 -7.35
C LEU A 42 1.68 -6.78 -8.85
N CYS A 43 2.87 -6.39 -9.28
CA CYS A 43 3.14 -6.19 -10.71
C CYS A 43 3.16 -7.51 -11.48
N ILE A 44 3.43 -8.61 -10.77
CA ILE A 44 3.48 -9.96 -11.35
C ILE A 44 2.16 -10.69 -11.11
N HIS A 45 1.59 -10.52 -9.91
CA HIS A 45 0.37 -11.18 -9.47
C HIS A 45 -0.62 -10.14 -8.95
N PRO A 46 -1.27 -9.38 -9.84
CA PRO A 46 -2.10 -8.23 -9.40
C PRO A 46 -3.31 -8.61 -8.55
N GLU A 47 -3.77 -9.84 -8.62
CA GLU A 47 -4.99 -10.26 -7.91
C GLU A 47 -4.72 -11.00 -6.60
N ILE A 48 -3.49 -11.01 -6.10
CA ILE A 48 -3.19 -11.69 -4.83
C ILE A 48 -3.76 -10.98 -3.62
N GLY A 49 -4.03 -9.68 -3.71
CA GLY A 49 -4.65 -8.94 -2.63
C GLY A 49 -6.10 -9.31 -2.45
N ARG A 50 -6.57 -9.19 -1.21
CA ARG A 50 -7.95 -9.49 -0.86
C ARG A 50 -8.88 -8.36 -1.35
N PRO A 51 -10.00 -8.68 -2.02
CA PRO A 51 -11.00 -7.66 -2.36
C PRO A 51 -11.55 -6.96 -1.12
N ARG A 52 -11.75 -5.66 -1.23
CA ARG A 52 -12.29 -4.82 -0.14
C ARG A 52 -13.51 -4.06 -0.64
N PRO A 53 -14.62 -4.78 -0.90
CA PRO A 53 -15.82 -4.13 -1.44
C PRO A 53 -16.44 -3.11 -0.50
N GLU A 54 -16.18 -3.22 0.80
CA GLU A 54 -16.64 -2.24 1.78
C GLU A 54 -15.98 -0.86 1.60
N VAL A 55 -14.81 -0.83 0.94
CA VAL A 55 -14.12 0.43 0.59
C VAL A 55 -14.56 0.90 -0.79
N HIS A 56 -14.39 0.05 -1.78
CA HIS A 56 -14.79 0.28 -3.16
C HIS A 56 -14.72 -1.04 -3.92
N THR A 57 -15.56 -1.19 -4.94
CA THR A 57 -15.68 -2.45 -5.69
C THR A 57 -14.37 -2.93 -6.31
N LYS A 58 -13.46 -1.99 -6.62
CA LYS A 58 -12.19 -2.31 -7.29
C LYS A 58 -10.97 -2.24 -6.38
N VAL A 59 -11.16 -1.96 -5.10
CA VAL A 59 -10.04 -1.86 -4.16
C VAL A 59 -9.72 -3.23 -3.58
N ARG A 60 -8.43 -3.50 -3.49
CA ARG A 60 -7.88 -4.69 -2.85
C ARG A 60 -6.87 -4.28 -1.77
N SER A 61 -6.58 -5.17 -0.86
CA SER A 61 -5.51 -4.95 0.12
C SER A 61 -4.59 -6.15 0.19
N LEU A 62 -3.30 -5.87 0.36
CA LEU A 62 -2.26 -6.88 0.51
C LEU A 62 -1.55 -6.65 1.82
N LEU A 63 -1.50 -7.67 2.65
CA LEU A 63 -0.81 -7.59 3.93
C LEU A 63 0.70 -7.64 3.73
N CYS A 64 1.39 -6.70 4.37
CA CYS A 64 2.85 -6.68 4.45
C CYS A 64 3.22 -6.39 5.91
N ARG A 65 3.66 -7.42 6.63
CA ARG A 65 3.96 -7.32 8.06
C ARG A 65 2.75 -6.77 8.82
N ASN A 66 2.87 -5.61 9.46
CA ASN A 66 1.80 -4.98 10.22
C ASN A 66 1.01 -3.94 9.42
N HIS A 67 1.29 -3.80 8.14
CA HIS A 67 0.66 -2.80 7.27
C HIS A 67 -0.14 -3.44 6.16
N LEU A 68 -1.12 -2.69 5.68
CA LEU A 68 -1.93 -3.07 4.52
C LEU A 68 -1.62 -2.13 3.38
N ILE A 69 -1.37 -2.70 2.22
CA ILE A 69 -1.19 -1.97 0.97
C ILE A 69 -2.54 -1.99 0.26
N PHE A 70 -3.23 -0.85 0.25
CA PHE A 70 -4.49 -0.71 -0.47
C PHE A 70 -4.17 -0.27 -1.89
N TYR A 71 -4.72 -1.00 -2.86
CA TYR A 71 -4.42 -0.76 -4.26
C TYR A 71 -5.61 -1.09 -5.15
N ARG A 72 -5.51 -0.67 -6.40
CA ARG A 72 -6.44 -1.11 -7.44
C ARG A 72 -5.67 -1.36 -8.72
N ILE A 73 -6.25 -2.23 -9.56
CA ILE A 73 -5.67 -2.57 -10.85
C ILE A 73 -6.25 -1.63 -11.88
N ARG A 74 -5.36 -0.95 -12.60
CA ARG A 74 -5.71 -0.10 -13.75
C ARG A 74 -5.11 -0.74 -14.99
N THR A 75 -5.39 -0.17 -16.17
CA THR A 75 -4.81 -0.67 -17.41
C THR A 75 -3.29 -0.72 -17.30
N GLU A 76 -2.73 -1.93 -17.24
CA GLU A 76 -1.28 -2.19 -17.14
C GLU A 76 -0.57 -1.52 -15.95
N THR A 77 -1.34 -1.07 -14.96
CA THR A 77 -0.77 -0.34 -13.81
C THR A 77 -1.40 -0.83 -12.52
N ILE A 78 -0.58 -1.02 -11.51
CA ILE A 78 -1.02 -1.16 -10.13
C ILE A 78 -0.95 0.21 -9.48
N GLU A 79 -2.09 0.73 -9.07
CA GLU A 79 -2.16 2.02 -8.39
C GLU A 79 -2.29 1.78 -6.90
N VAL A 80 -1.23 2.12 -6.16
CA VAL A 80 -1.26 2.03 -4.70
C VAL A 80 -1.95 3.27 -4.16
N LEU A 81 -2.99 3.06 -3.35
CA LEU A 81 -3.86 4.13 -2.84
C LEU A 81 -3.45 4.59 -1.46
N ARG A 82 -3.14 3.66 -0.57
CA ARG A 82 -2.70 3.94 0.79
C ARG A 82 -1.85 2.79 1.31
N ILE A 83 -0.99 3.12 2.27
CA ILE A 83 -0.26 2.11 3.06
C ILE A 83 -0.51 2.47 4.51
N LEU A 84 -1.31 1.65 5.19
CA LEU A 84 -1.78 1.94 6.54
C LEU A 84 -1.50 0.77 7.48
N HIS A 85 -1.28 1.09 8.74
CA HIS A 85 -1.18 0.05 9.77
C HIS A 85 -2.47 -0.78 9.77
N GLY A 86 -2.34 -2.10 9.97
CA GLY A 86 -3.49 -3.02 9.88
C GLY A 86 -4.60 -2.75 10.88
N SER A 87 -4.32 -2.01 11.97
CA SER A 87 -5.32 -1.61 12.95
C SER A 87 -6.04 -0.31 12.59
N MET A 88 -5.62 0.38 11.52
CA MET A 88 -6.25 1.62 11.07
C MET A 88 -7.32 1.33 10.05
N ASP A 89 -8.40 2.11 10.13
CA ASP A 89 -9.44 2.06 9.10
C ASP A 89 -9.01 2.91 7.91
N LEU A 90 -9.29 2.42 6.72
CA LEU A 90 -9.08 3.21 5.52
C LEU A 90 -10.04 4.41 5.53
N PRO A 91 -9.54 5.63 5.37
CA PRO A 91 -10.40 6.81 5.30
C PRO A 91 -11.47 6.66 4.23
N ASN A 92 -12.68 7.09 4.56
CA ASN A 92 -13.80 7.05 3.64
C ASN A 92 -13.56 8.10 2.54
N GLN A 93 -13.10 7.66 1.40
CA GLN A 93 -12.80 8.51 0.26
C GLN A 93 -13.46 7.94 -0.99
N ASP A 94 -13.87 8.83 -1.87
CA ASP A 94 -14.30 8.42 -3.20
C ASP A 94 -13.05 8.13 -4.04
N TYR A 95 -12.78 6.86 -4.25
CA TYR A 95 -11.74 6.46 -5.20
C TYR A 95 -12.39 6.41 -6.59
N GLU A 96 -12.25 7.52 -7.31
CA GLU A 96 -12.86 7.65 -8.60
C GLU A 96 -12.39 6.59 -9.59
N GLU A 97 -13.34 6.05 -10.33
CA GLU A 97 -13.07 5.19 -11.46
C GLU A 97 -12.91 6.06 -12.70
N GLU A 98 -11.80 5.94 -13.33
CA GLU A 98 -11.59 6.56 -14.63
C GLU A 98 -11.71 5.54 -15.73
#